data_2de00caf3d79c4a80d3e8a251dae2b35
#
_entry.id   2de00caf3d79c4a80d3e8a251dae2b35
#
_cell.length_a   1.000
_cell.length_b   1.000
_cell.length_c   1.000
_cell.angle_alpha   90.00
_cell.angle_beta   90.00
_cell.angle_gamma   90.00
#
_symmetry.space_group_name_H-M   'P 1'
#
loop_
_entity.id
_entity.type
_entity.pdbx_description
1 polymer ?
#
loop_
_entity_poly.entity_id
_entity_poly.type
_entity_poly.pdbx_seq_one_letter_code
_entity_poly.pdbx_strand_id
1 'polypeptide(L)'
;MLACALGDSYGAGFEFAPSARVREHNDLTTYIQHQKWAELKPGHYTDDTQMALAIAEHMLTNDVWSVPALATRFVVGFHRDPRAGYAGHFYDFLKKTDTGGAF
;
A
#
# COMPACT_ATOMS: atom_id res chain seq x y z
N MET A 1 -12.51 -1.72 5.84
CA MET A 1 -11.11 -1.30 5.82
C MET A 1 -10.17 -2.26 6.55
N LEU A 2 -10.51 -2.73 7.76
CA LEU A 2 -9.66 -3.70 8.47
C LEU A 2 -9.46 -5.00 7.67
N ALA A 3 -10.52 -5.53 7.06
CA ALA A 3 -10.41 -6.73 6.24
C ALA A 3 -9.47 -6.54 5.04
N CYS A 4 -9.49 -5.35 4.41
CA CYS A 4 -8.57 -5.01 3.33
C CYS A 4 -7.12 -5.01 3.84
N ALA A 5 -6.87 -4.38 4.98
CA ALA A 5 -5.53 -4.32 5.57
C ALA A 5 -5.01 -5.71 5.95
N LEU A 6 -5.85 -6.55 6.52
CA LEU A 6 -5.47 -7.92 6.86
C LEU A 6 -5.14 -8.74 5.62
N GLY A 7 -5.97 -8.65 4.58
CA GLY A 7 -5.74 -9.34 3.32
C GLY A 7 -4.48 -8.87 2.62
N ASP A 8 -4.25 -7.56 2.58
CA ASP A 8 -3.05 -6.96 2.01
C ASP A 8 -1.80 -7.45 2.75
N SER A 9 -1.78 -7.33 4.07
CA SER A 9 -0.63 -7.73 4.89
C SER A 9 -0.34 -9.22 4.81
N TYR A 10 -1.38 -10.03 4.81
CA TYR A 10 -1.21 -11.49 4.69
C TYR A 10 -0.76 -11.87 3.29
N GLY A 11 -1.42 -11.33 2.26
CA GLY A 11 -1.14 -11.65 0.86
C GLY A 11 0.22 -11.14 0.38
N ALA A 12 0.76 -10.10 1.00
CA ALA A 12 2.03 -9.51 0.59
C ALA A 12 3.16 -10.56 0.60
N GLY A 13 3.18 -11.46 1.56
CA GLY A 13 4.19 -12.51 1.65
C GLY A 13 4.12 -13.54 0.51
N PHE A 14 2.98 -13.62 -0.16
CA PHE A 14 2.78 -14.57 -1.26
C PHE A 14 2.91 -13.94 -2.64
N GLU A 15 3.01 -12.63 -2.72
CA GLU A 15 3.19 -11.94 -3.99
C GLU A 15 4.50 -12.38 -4.65
N PHE A 16 4.43 -12.77 -5.91
CA PHE A 16 5.56 -13.32 -6.67
C PHE A 16 6.09 -14.66 -6.15
N ALA A 17 5.40 -15.30 -5.20
CA ALA A 17 5.87 -16.55 -4.61
C ALA A 17 5.57 -17.75 -5.53
N PRO A 18 6.46 -18.74 -5.59
CA PRO A 18 6.18 -20.01 -6.28
C PRO A 18 5.02 -20.75 -5.63
N SER A 19 4.31 -21.58 -6.42
CA SER A 19 3.17 -22.35 -5.93
C SER A 19 3.52 -23.23 -4.74
N ALA A 20 4.72 -23.81 -4.72
CA ALA A 20 5.17 -24.67 -3.62
C ALA A 20 5.21 -23.90 -2.30
N ARG A 21 5.71 -22.65 -2.33
CA ARG A 21 5.77 -21.80 -1.14
C ARG A 21 4.39 -21.41 -0.65
N VAL A 22 3.47 -21.13 -1.58
CA VAL A 22 2.09 -20.82 -1.22
C VAL A 22 1.45 -22.01 -0.51
N ARG A 23 1.61 -23.22 -1.05
CA ARG A 23 1.06 -24.43 -0.44
C ARG A 23 1.65 -24.70 0.95
N GLU A 24 2.94 -24.43 1.13
CA GLU A 24 3.65 -24.70 2.37
C GLU A 24 3.25 -23.72 3.49
N HIS A 25 3.05 -22.45 3.16
CA HIS A 25 2.90 -21.38 4.15
C HIS A 25 1.51 -20.78 4.25
N ASN A 26 0.58 -21.16 3.38
CA ASN A 26 -0.78 -20.57 3.38
C ASN A 26 -1.65 -21.23 4.45
N ASP A 27 -1.37 -20.90 5.71
CA ASP A 27 -2.08 -21.47 6.87
C ASP A 27 -3.11 -20.49 7.46
N LEU A 28 -3.22 -19.28 6.95
CA LEU A 28 -4.11 -18.20 7.39
C LEU A 28 -3.86 -17.76 8.83
N THR A 29 -2.70 -18.08 9.40
CA THR A 29 -2.38 -17.75 10.78
C THR A 29 -1.04 -17.04 10.95
N THR A 30 -0.14 -17.12 9.96
CA THR A 30 1.22 -16.60 10.07
C THR A 30 1.55 -15.71 8.88
N TYR A 31 2.00 -14.50 9.15
CA TYR A 31 2.55 -13.61 8.12
C TYR A 31 3.93 -14.09 7.69
N ILE A 32 4.26 -13.97 6.42
CA ILE A 32 5.58 -14.33 5.91
C ILE A 32 6.23 -13.15 5.17
N GLN A 33 7.54 -13.24 5.02
CA GLN A 33 8.33 -12.19 4.37
C GLN A 33 7.99 -12.08 2.88
N HIS A 34 7.88 -10.85 2.38
CA HIS A 34 7.70 -10.57 0.95
C HIS A 34 8.89 -11.11 0.16
N GLN A 35 8.61 -11.70 -1.01
CA GLN A 35 9.63 -12.37 -1.82
C GLN A 35 10.60 -11.39 -2.49
N LYS A 36 10.16 -10.18 -2.76
CA LYS A 36 10.92 -9.18 -3.52
C LYS A 36 11.48 -8.05 -2.66
N TRP A 37 10.67 -7.55 -1.73
CA TRP A 37 11.05 -6.38 -0.94
C TRP A 37 11.34 -6.76 0.51
N ALA A 38 12.63 -6.74 0.87
CA ALA A 38 13.07 -7.06 2.22
C ALA A 38 12.58 -6.05 3.27
N GLU A 39 12.32 -4.81 2.85
CA GLU A 39 11.81 -3.75 3.73
C GLU A 39 10.35 -3.97 4.12
N LEU A 40 9.59 -4.77 3.36
CA LEU A 40 8.26 -5.19 3.75
C LEU A 40 8.36 -6.39 4.69
N LYS A 41 8.39 -6.10 5.99
CA LYS A 41 8.47 -7.16 7.01
C LYS A 41 7.16 -7.93 7.11
N PRO A 42 7.18 -9.16 7.63
CA PRO A 42 5.93 -9.91 7.83
C PRO A 42 4.89 -9.09 8.60
N GLY A 43 3.67 -9.04 8.05
CA GLY A 43 2.58 -8.28 8.67
C GLY A 43 2.49 -6.82 8.28
N HIS A 44 3.44 -6.29 7.51
CA HIS A 44 3.35 -4.93 7.00
C HIS A 44 2.31 -4.84 5.89
N TYR A 45 1.54 -3.73 5.88
CA TYR A 45 0.65 -3.44 4.77
C TYR A 45 1.44 -2.82 3.61
N THR A 46 0.84 -2.81 2.42
CA THR A 46 1.45 -2.27 1.21
C THR A 46 0.62 -1.12 0.64
N ASP A 47 0.77 -0.84 -0.64
CA ASP A 47 0.08 0.23 -1.34
C ASP A 47 -1.46 0.14 -1.26
N ASP A 48 -2.02 -1.06 -1.32
CA ASP A 48 -3.48 -1.23 -1.28
C ASP A 48 -4.08 -0.61 -0.03
N THR A 49 -3.52 -0.92 1.12
CA THR A 49 -4.01 -0.38 2.39
C THR A 49 -3.70 1.11 2.50
N GLN A 50 -2.51 1.54 2.08
CA GLN A 50 -2.12 2.94 2.17
C GLN A 50 -3.02 3.84 1.33
N MET A 51 -3.36 3.41 0.11
CA MET A 51 -4.26 4.17 -0.74
C MET A 51 -5.68 4.19 -0.18
N ALA A 52 -6.14 3.07 0.38
CA ALA A 52 -7.45 3.00 1.02
C ALA A 52 -7.53 3.96 2.23
N LEU A 53 -6.46 4.03 3.02
CA LEU A 53 -6.38 4.98 4.14
C LEU A 53 -6.44 6.43 3.66
N ALA A 54 -5.75 6.76 2.57
CA ALA A 54 -5.78 8.10 2.00
C ALA A 54 -7.19 8.49 1.57
N ILE A 55 -7.90 7.58 0.93
CA ILE A 55 -9.30 7.81 0.51
C ILE A 55 -10.20 7.97 1.74
N ALA A 56 -10.03 7.13 2.76
CA ALA A 56 -10.82 7.22 3.98
C ALA A 56 -10.59 8.55 4.71
N GLU A 57 -9.35 9.01 4.77
CA GLU A 57 -9.04 10.33 5.36
C GLU A 57 -9.74 11.45 4.59
N HIS A 58 -9.76 11.35 3.25
CA HIS A 58 -10.46 12.33 2.43
C HIS A 58 -11.97 12.32 2.69
N MET A 59 -12.56 11.14 2.87
CA MET A 59 -13.99 11.01 3.20
C MET A 59 -14.36 11.62 4.55
N LEU A 60 -13.43 11.64 5.49
CA LEU A 60 -13.66 12.21 6.82
C LEU A 60 -13.57 13.74 6.84
N THR A 61 -13.08 14.34 5.77
CA THR A 61 -13.06 15.79 5.60
C THR A 61 -14.21 16.18 4.68
N ASN A 62 -14.54 17.47 4.63
CA ASN A 62 -15.53 17.97 3.69
C ASN A 62 -14.87 18.57 2.45
N ASP A 63 -13.67 18.13 2.13
CA ASP A 63 -12.92 18.60 0.99
C ASP A 63 -13.56 18.16 -0.34
N VAL A 64 -13.29 18.95 -1.37
CA VAL A 64 -13.80 18.68 -2.72
C VAL A 64 -13.19 17.39 -3.27
N TRP A 65 -14.01 16.57 -3.93
CA TRP A 65 -13.56 15.40 -4.65
C TRP A 65 -13.06 15.83 -6.04
N SER A 66 -11.76 16.01 -6.14
CA SER A 66 -11.10 16.39 -7.40
C SER A 66 -9.80 15.60 -7.55
N VAL A 67 -9.28 15.55 -8.78
CA VAL A 67 -8.01 14.86 -9.03
C VAL A 67 -6.88 15.46 -8.19
N PRO A 68 -6.69 16.79 -8.16
CA PRO A 68 -5.63 17.37 -7.31
C PRO A 68 -5.79 17.08 -5.83
N ALA A 69 -7.03 17.10 -5.31
CA ALA A 69 -7.28 16.83 -3.90
C ALA A 69 -6.94 15.39 -3.53
N LEU A 70 -7.38 14.42 -4.33
CA LEU A 70 -7.05 13.01 -4.10
C LEU A 70 -5.56 12.74 -4.27
N ALA A 71 -4.94 13.33 -5.28
CA ALA A 71 -3.50 13.19 -5.50
C ALA A 71 -2.71 13.68 -4.29
N THR A 72 -3.12 14.80 -3.70
CA THR A 72 -2.50 15.32 -2.48
C THR A 72 -2.61 14.31 -1.34
N ARG A 73 -3.77 13.68 -1.18
CA ARG A 73 -3.97 12.66 -0.14
C ARG A 73 -3.01 11.48 -0.32
N PHE A 74 -2.85 10.99 -1.55
CA PHE A 74 -1.94 9.89 -1.84
C PHE A 74 -0.49 10.27 -1.59
N VAL A 75 -0.07 11.44 -2.03
CA VAL A 75 1.30 11.91 -1.83
C VAL A 75 1.62 12.10 -0.36
N VAL A 76 0.74 12.77 0.39
CA VAL A 76 0.93 12.98 1.83
C VAL A 76 0.96 11.64 2.58
N GLY A 77 0.04 10.74 2.26
CA GLY A 77 -0.01 9.41 2.88
C GLY A 77 1.26 8.60 2.62
N PHE A 78 1.77 8.65 1.40
CA PHE A 78 3.01 7.95 1.05
C PHE A 78 4.22 8.52 1.82
N HIS A 79 4.37 9.83 1.85
CA HIS A 79 5.53 10.45 2.52
C HIS A 79 5.48 10.30 4.04
N ARG A 80 4.29 10.18 4.62
CA ARG A 80 4.14 9.93 6.05
C ARG A 80 4.67 8.56 6.45
N ASP A 81 4.53 7.56 5.58
CA ASP A 81 4.96 6.18 5.84
C ASP A 81 5.25 5.47 4.51
N PRO A 82 6.41 5.72 3.87
CA PRO A 82 6.71 5.15 2.57
C PRO A 82 6.63 3.63 2.54
N ARG A 83 5.91 3.09 1.56
CA ARG A 83 5.70 1.65 1.38
C ARG A 83 6.11 1.21 -0.02
N ALA A 84 6.66 0.01 -0.13
CA ALA A 84 6.83 -0.67 -1.40
C ALA A 84 5.48 -1.24 -1.87
N GLY A 85 5.42 -1.70 -3.12
CA GLY A 85 4.22 -2.31 -3.68
C GLY A 85 3.60 -1.53 -4.82
N TYR A 86 3.80 -0.23 -4.87
CA TYR A 86 3.27 0.62 -5.94
C TYR A 86 3.83 0.25 -7.29
N ALA A 87 3.03 0.39 -8.35
CA ALA A 87 3.53 0.28 -9.73
C ALA A 87 4.67 1.26 -9.97
N GLY A 88 5.69 0.85 -10.76
CA GLY A 88 6.95 1.56 -10.89
C GLY A 88 6.81 3.05 -11.18
N HIS A 89 6.02 3.42 -12.19
CA HIS A 89 5.84 4.84 -12.55
C HIS A 89 5.14 5.64 -11.44
N PHE A 90 4.14 5.06 -10.80
CA PHE A 90 3.43 5.72 -9.73
C PHE A 90 4.30 5.85 -8.50
N TYR A 91 5.10 4.84 -8.20
CA TYR A 91 6.04 4.88 -7.10
C TYR A 91 7.05 6.01 -7.27
N ASP A 92 7.63 6.13 -8.47
CA ASP A 92 8.57 7.21 -8.79
C ASP A 92 7.91 8.59 -8.64
N PHE A 93 6.67 8.72 -9.11
CA PHE A 93 5.91 9.94 -8.96
C PHE A 93 5.73 10.32 -7.48
N LEU A 94 5.31 9.36 -6.66
CA LEU A 94 5.10 9.61 -5.22
C LEU A 94 6.38 10.02 -4.53
N LYS A 95 7.50 9.39 -4.86
CA LYS A 95 8.80 9.71 -4.26
C LYS A 95 9.30 11.10 -4.61
N LYS A 96 9.02 11.55 -5.82
CA LYS A 96 9.54 12.83 -6.34
C LYS A 96 8.62 14.01 -6.07
N THR A 97 7.39 13.78 -5.65
CA THR A 97 6.38 14.82 -5.50
C THR A 97 6.16 15.10 -4.02
N ASP A 98 6.32 16.35 -3.61
CA ASP A 98 6.08 16.78 -2.23
C ASP A 98 4.59 16.99 -1.95
N THR A 99 3.83 17.40 -2.96
CA THR A 99 2.39 17.63 -2.84
C THR A 99 1.68 17.17 -4.12
N GLY A 100 0.37 16.92 -4.01
CA GLY A 100 -0.44 16.55 -5.17
C GLY A 100 -0.63 17.67 -6.19
N GLY A 101 -0.22 18.88 -5.87
CA GLY A 101 -0.31 20.03 -6.78
C GLY A 101 0.56 19.92 -8.02
N ALA A 102 1.47 18.93 -8.07
CA ALA A 102 2.30 18.68 -9.24
C ALA A 102 1.58 17.97 -10.38
N PHE A 103 0.36 17.52 -10.16
CA PHE A 103 -0.46 16.94 -11.22
C PHE A 103 -0.85 17.95 -12.28
#